data_59192d3df369dd319683deb251299000
#
_entry.id   59192d3df369dd319683deb251299000
#
_cell.length_a   1.000
_cell.length_b   1.000
_cell.length_c   1.000
_cell.angle_alpha   90.00
_cell.angle_beta   90.00
_cell.angle_gamma   90.00
#
_symmetry.space_group_name_H-M   'P 1'
#
loop_
_entity.id
_entity.type
_entity.pdbx_description
1 polymer ?
#
loop_
_entity_poly.entity_id
_entity_poly.type
_entity_poly.pdbx_seq_one_letter_code
_entity_poly.pdbx_strand_id
1 'polypeptide(L)'
;RQPVLLTPGILMGVTATSMIFPPVLILASERLILPYFGTKESVAQRPPDAIEGTLSGVIIAGFGHFGSTIGRFLRANGISATILDNDSDQVDVLRKMGFNVFYGDATRLDILKSAGADEAKVLIAAIDSPEINLELIDRVRKEFPKLEVMVRAKSRLDAYDLLDAGV
;
A
#
# COMPACT_ATOMS: atom_id res chain seq x y z
N ARG A 1 -23.57 58.81 -24.75
CA ARG A 1 -22.58 57.93 -24.07
C ARG A 1 -22.72 56.53 -24.69
N GLN A 2 -21.87 56.22 -25.64
CA GLN A 2 -21.80 54.86 -26.23
C GLN A 2 -21.16 53.95 -25.20
N PRO A 3 -21.75 52.76 -24.88
CA PRO A 3 -21.04 51.77 -24.10
C PRO A 3 -19.84 51.26 -24.91
N VAL A 4 -18.69 51.21 -24.31
CA VAL A 4 -17.48 50.65 -24.90
C VAL A 4 -17.79 49.20 -25.25
N LEU A 5 -18.11 48.94 -26.51
CA LEU A 5 -18.19 47.61 -27.07
C LEU A 5 -16.79 47.03 -26.95
N LEU A 6 -16.56 46.20 -25.95
CA LEU A 6 -15.38 45.33 -25.95
C LEU A 6 -15.40 44.59 -27.30
N THR A 7 -14.43 44.93 -28.12
CA THR A 7 -14.35 44.33 -29.46
C THR A 7 -14.31 42.82 -29.34
N PRO A 8 -15.02 42.05 -30.18
CA PRO A 8 -15.04 40.59 -30.13
C PRO A 8 -13.64 39.96 -30.06
N GLY A 9 -12.64 40.62 -30.60
CA GLY A 9 -11.25 40.18 -30.49
C GLY A 9 -10.63 40.18 -29.08
N ILE A 10 -11.03 41.13 -28.24
CA ILE A 10 -10.56 41.15 -26.83
C ILE A 10 -11.21 40.02 -26.02
N LEU A 11 -12.49 39.75 -26.23
CA LEU A 11 -13.21 38.63 -25.61
C LEU A 11 -12.61 37.28 -26.06
N MET A 12 -12.34 37.11 -27.37
CA MET A 12 -11.67 35.91 -27.90
C MET A 12 -10.25 35.74 -27.33
N GLY A 13 -9.49 36.82 -27.17
CA GLY A 13 -8.17 36.78 -26.57
C GLY A 13 -8.20 36.33 -25.08
N VAL A 14 -9.16 36.85 -24.30
CA VAL A 14 -9.31 36.50 -22.89
C VAL A 14 -9.73 35.04 -22.73
N THR A 15 -10.69 34.55 -23.55
CA THR A 15 -11.11 33.15 -23.46
C THR A 15 -10.02 32.18 -23.92
N ALA A 16 -9.27 32.50 -24.98
CA ALA A 16 -8.16 31.68 -25.44
C ALA A 16 -7.04 31.60 -24.40
N THR A 17 -6.71 32.73 -23.75
CA THR A 17 -5.67 32.75 -22.68
C THR A 17 -6.12 32.00 -21.44
N SER A 18 -7.42 32.07 -21.07
CA SER A 18 -7.93 31.36 -19.91
C SER A 18 -7.97 29.82 -20.12
N MET A 19 -8.06 29.35 -21.35
CA MET A 19 -7.99 27.91 -21.66
C MET A 19 -6.56 27.36 -21.66
N ILE A 20 -5.55 28.18 -21.95
CA ILE A 20 -4.15 27.77 -21.95
C ILE A 20 -3.57 27.79 -20.53
N PHE A 21 -4.09 28.64 -19.65
CA PHE A 21 -3.57 28.84 -18.31
C PHE A 21 -3.61 27.61 -17.40
N PRO A 22 -4.72 26.83 -17.30
CA PRO A 22 -4.79 25.66 -16.47
C PRO A 22 -3.79 24.54 -16.84
N PRO A 23 -3.62 24.13 -18.10
CA PRO A 23 -2.61 23.13 -18.46
C PRO A 23 -1.19 23.58 -18.13
N VAL A 24 -0.88 24.86 -18.35
CA VAL A 24 0.44 25.42 -18.03
C VAL A 24 0.69 25.42 -16.53
N LEU A 25 -0.32 25.75 -15.70
CA LEU A 25 -0.24 25.67 -14.25
C LEU A 25 -0.06 24.25 -13.75
N ILE A 26 -0.73 23.27 -14.35
CA ILE A 26 -0.57 21.84 -14.02
C ILE A 26 0.85 21.39 -14.31
N LEU A 27 1.36 21.66 -15.51
CA LEU A 27 2.74 21.33 -15.88
C LEU A 27 3.78 22.05 -15.01
N ALA A 28 3.51 23.31 -14.65
CA ALA A 28 4.37 24.06 -13.74
C ALA A 28 4.30 23.49 -12.31
N SER A 29 3.12 23.07 -11.84
CA SER A 29 2.98 22.44 -10.53
C SER A 29 3.70 21.10 -10.46
N GLU A 30 3.63 20.29 -11.50
CA GLU A 30 4.33 19.00 -11.56
C GLU A 30 5.86 19.17 -11.59
N ARG A 31 6.36 20.20 -12.28
CA ARG A 31 7.81 20.40 -12.40
C ARG A 31 8.46 21.25 -11.33
N LEU A 32 7.72 22.19 -10.74
CA LEU A 32 8.26 23.15 -9.75
C LEU A 32 7.76 22.88 -8.33
N ILE A 33 6.49 22.50 -8.15
CA ILE A 33 5.87 22.40 -6.82
C ILE A 33 6.00 20.98 -6.28
N LEU A 34 5.69 19.96 -7.08
CA LEU A 34 5.78 18.57 -6.66
C LEU A 34 7.18 18.13 -6.18
N PRO A 35 8.30 18.52 -6.82
CA PRO A 35 9.61 18.17 -6.28
C PRO A 35 9.97 18.91 -4.98
N TYR A 36 9.28 20.01 -4.65
CA TYR A 36 9.52 20.76 -3.40
C TYR A 36 8.54 20.39 -2.27
N PHE A 37 7.30 20.03 -2.61
CA PHE A 37 6.23 19.72 -1.66
C PHE A 37 5.66 18.32 -1.84
N GLY A 38 5.96 17.65 -2.96
CA GLY A 38 5.66 16.25 -3.12
C GLY A 38 6.38 15.50 -2.02
N THR A 39 5.66 14.71 -1.25
CA THR A 39 6.25 13.69 -0.40
C THR A 39 7.16 12.89 -1.33
N LYS A 40 8.47 13.13 -1.25
CA LYS A 40 9.43 12.16 -1.74
C LYS A 40 9.00 10.90 -1.06
N GLU A 41 8.44 9.94 -1.81
CA GLU A 41 8.63 8.56 -1.44
C GLU A 41 10.14 8.42 -1.29
N SER A 42 10.59 8.65 -0.08
CA SER A 42 11.95 8.38 0.32
C SER A 42 12.05 6.87 0.28
N VAL A 43 12.39 6.36 -0.90
CA VAL A 43 12.98 5.05 -1.04
C VAL A 43 14.41 5.12 -0.49
N ALA A 44 14.57 5.70 0.68
CA ALA A 44 15.59 5.30 1.60
C ALA A 44 15.06 4.00 2.19
N GLN A 45 15.34 2.89 1.51
CA GLN A 45 15.04 1.56 2.01
C GLN A 45 15.71 1.44 3.38
N ARG A 46 14.92 1.73 4.42
CA ARG A 46 15.31 1.38 5.79
C ARG A 46 15.60 -0.12 5.78
N PRO A 47 16.71 -0.58 6.35
CA PRO A 47 16.92 -2.02 6.48
C PRO A 47 15.72 -2.64 7.19
N PRO A 48 15.29 -3.85 6.80
CA PRO A 48 14.22 -4.55 7.47
C PRO A 48 14.46 -4.63 8.97
N ASP A 49 13.39 -4.53 9.75
CA ASP A 49 13.50 -4.68 11.20
C ASP A 49 13.91 -6.10 11.58
N ALA A 50 14.75 -6.22 12.60
CA ALA A 50 14.94 -7.50 13.29
C ALA A 50 13.65 -7.80 14.07
N ILE A 51 13.01 -8.92 13.76
CA ILE A 51 11.79 -9.34 14.45
C ILE A 51 12.20 -10.09 15.69
N GLU A 52 12.24 -9.39 16.83
CA GLU A 52 12.50 -9.95 18.14
C GLU A 52 11.19 -9.94 18.95
N GLY A 53 10.69 -11.10 19.34
CA GLY A 53 9.49 -11.17 20.17
C GLY A 53 8.71 -12.47 20.01
N THR A 54 7.55 -12.54 20.68
CA THR A 54 6.65 -13.69 20.59
C THR A 54 6.05 -13.76 19.19
N LEU A 55 6.40 -14.81 18.46
CA LEU A 55 5.84 -15.09 17.14
C LEU A 55 4.35 -15.33 17.25
N SER A 56 3.59 -14.70 16.39
CA SER A 56 2.13 -14.84 16.36
C SER A 56 1.75 -15.94 15.39
N GLY A 57 0.70 -16.69 15.70
CA GLY A 57 0.16 -17.69 14.79
C GLY A 57 -0.47 -17.10 13.52
N VAL A 58 -0.58 -15.77 13.43
CA VAL A 58 -1.14 -15.04 12.30
C VAL A 58 -0.14 -13.99 11.82
N ILE A 59 0.11 -13.95 10.51
CA ILE A 59 0.91 -12.92 9.85
C ILE A 59 0.01 -12.13 8.92
N ILE A 60 0.14 -10.81 8.92
CA ILE A 60 -0.56 -9.92 7.98
C ILE A 60 0.50 -9.26 7.09
N ALA A 61 0.43 -9.49 5.80
CA ALA A 61 1.26 -8.86 4.78
C ALA A 61 0.55 -7.65 4.18
N GLY A 62 1.00 -6.45 4.54
CA GLY A 62 0.38 -5.17 4.19
C GLY A 62 -0.66 -4.70 5.22
N PHE A 63 -0.51 -3.46 5.71
CA PHE A 63 -1.43 -2.88 6.69
C PHE A 63 -2.17 -1.66 6.14
N GLY A 64 -2.45 -1.66 4.85
CA GLY A 64 -3.32 -0.70 4.19
C GLY A 64 -4.76 -0.75 4.73
N HIS A 65 -5.71 -0.29 3.94
CA HIS A 65 -7.12 -0.20 4.38
C HIS A 65 -7.70 -1.55 4.84
N PHE A 66 -7.48 -2.61 4.07
CA PHE A 66 -8.00 -3.95 4.38
C PHE A 66 -7.23 -4.59 5.55
N GLY A 67 -5.89 -4.61 5.48
CA GLY A 67 -5.05 -5.20 6.53
C GLY A 67 -5.28 -4.56 7.89
N SER A 68 -5.46 -3.23 7.94
CA SER A 68 -5.75 -2.52 9.18
C SER A 68 -7.13 -2.86 9.75
N THR A 69 -8.11 -3.15 8.90
CA THR A 69 -9.45 -3.60 9.35
C THR A 69 -9.36 -4.97 9.98
N ILE A 70 -8.67 -5.91 9.32
CA ILE A 70 -8.46 -7.26 9.84
C ILE A 70 -7.62 -7.23 11.12
N GLY A 71 -6.52 -6.48 11.14
CA GLY A 71 -5.65 -6.39 12.33
C GLY A 71 -6.38 -5.86 13.56
N ARG A 72 -7.24 -4.85 13.38
CA ARG A 72 -8.11 -4.35 14.47
C ARG A 72 -9.13 -5.37 14.91
N PHE A 73 -9.73 -6.11 13.98
CA PHE A 73 -10.68 -7.17 14.27
C PHE A 73 -10.03 -8.30 15.07
N LEU A 74 -8.87 -8.79 14.66
CA LEU A 74 -8.11 -9.81 15.37
C LEU A 74 -7.76 -9.35 16.78
N ARG A 75 -7.23 -8.13 16.92
CA ARG A 75 -6.90 -7.54 18.21
C ARG A 75 -8.12 -7.42 19.15
N ALA A 76 -9.27 -7.01 18.61
CA ALA A 76 -10.51 -6.93 19.40
C ALA A 76 -10.97 -8.29 19.91
N ASN A 77 -10.60 -9.39 19.24
CA ASN A 77 -10.87 -10.76 19.65
C ASN A 77 -9.70 -11.40 20.43
N GLY A 78 -8.72 -10.62 20.85
CA GLY A 78 -7.58 -11.12 21.63
C GLY A 78 -6.58 -11.96 20.84
N ILE A 79 -6.65 -11.92 19.50
CA ILE A 79 -5.73 -12.64 18.61
C ILE A 79 -4.56 -11.72 18.25
N SER A 80 -3.35 -12.12 18.63
CA SER A 80 -2.14 -11.43 18.25
C SER A 80 -1.79 -11.76 16.79
N ALA A 81 -1.36 -10.75 16.04
CA ALA A 81 -0.85 -10.90 14.70
C ALA A 81 0.49 -10.17 14.54
N THR A 82 1.40 -10.77 13.79
CA THR A 82 2.62 -10.10 13.32
C THR A 82 2.31 -9.41 11.99
N ILE A 83 2.55 -8.12 11.91
CA ILE A 83 2.22 -7.30 10.75
C ILE A 83 3.51 -6.91 10.04
N LEU A 84 3.55 -7.09 8.73
CA LEU A 84 4.63 -6.63 7.86
C LEU A 84 4.10 -5.53 6.94
N ASP A 85 4.79 -4.41 6.91
CA ASP A 85 4.46 -3.31 5.99
C ASP A 85 5.74 -2.65 5.46
N ASN A 86 5.69 -2.17 4.24
CA ASN A 86 6.81 -1.50 3.58
C ASN A 86 6.77 0.04 3.69
N ASP A 87 5.76 0.58 4.37
CA ASP A 87 5.66 2.01 4.69
C ASP A 87 6.25 2.26 6.09
N SER A 88 7.45 2.84 6.13
CA SER A 88 8.17 3.10 7.39
C SER A 88 7.44 4.08 8.31
N ASP A 89 6.77 5.08 7.74
CA ASP A 89 6.08 6.11 8.51
C ASP A 89 4.82 5.52 9.16
N GLN A 90 4.11 4.69 8.41
CA GLN A 90 2.95 3.97 8.92
C GLN A 90 3.34 2.97 10.02
N VAL A 91 4.43 2.23 9.84
CA VAL A 91 4.96 1.30 10.84
C VAL A 91 5.21 1.99 12.17
N ASP A 92 5.88 3.15 12.16
CA ASP A 92 6.20 3.87 13.40
C ASP A 92 4.93 4.41 14.12
N VAL A 93 3.92 4.81 13.38
CA VAL A 93 2.61 5.21 13.94
C VAL A 93 1.89 4.02 14.57
N LEU A 94 1.86 2.89 13.88
CA LEU A 94 1.15 1.69 14.33
C LEU A 94 1.79 1.07 15.57
N ARG A 95 3.11 1.12 15.69
CA ARG A 95 3.83 0.72 16.92
C ARG A 95 3.41 1.54 18.12
N LYS A 96 3.30 2.87 17.96
CA LYS A 96 2.80 3.75 19.02
C LYS A 96 1.37 3.42 19.42
N MET A 97 0.58 2.86 18.52
CA MET A 97 -0.77 2.39 18.78
C MET A 97 -0.81 0.98 19.40
N GLY A 98 0.34 0.35 19.62
CA GLY A 98 0.49 -0.96 20.27
C GLY A 98 0.22 -2.15 19.35
N PHE A 99 0.39 -1.99 18.03
CA PHE A 99 0.41 -3.11 17.09
C PHE A 99 1.81 -3.71 16.99
N ASN A 100 1.88 -5.02 16.80
CA ASN A 100 3.14 -5.73 16.55
C ASN A 100 3.50 -5.64 15.07
N VAL A 101 4.07 -4.51 14.66
CA VAL A 101 4.34 -4.16 13.26
C VAL A 101 5.83 -4.04 13.02
N PHE A 102 6.28 -4.62 11.91
CA PHE A 102 7.67 -4.58 11.48
C PHE A 102 7.77 -4.02 10.07
N TYR A 103 8.78 -3.21 9.85
CA TYR A 103 9.11 -2.70 8.52
C TYR A 103 9.78 -3.81 7.71
N GLY A 104 9.20 -4.13 6.56
CA GLY A 104 9.79 -5.09 5.64
C GLY A 104 8.87 -5.41 4.46
N ASP A 105 9.49 -5.84 3.37
CA ASP A 105 8.79 -6.33 2.20
C ASP A 105 8.37 -7.78 2.42
N ALA A 106 7.05 -8.00 2.53
CA ALA A 106 6.49 -9.32 2.77
C ALA A 106 6.64 -10.30 1.59
N THR A 107 7.07 -9.84 0.41
CA THR A 107 7.39 -10.73 -0.71
C THR A 107 8.74 -11.42 -0.55
N ARG A 108 9.56 -10.96 0.39
CA ARG A 108 10.87 -11.53 0.69
C ARG A 108 10.74 -12.68 1.68
N LEU A 109 11.26 -13.84 1.30
CA LEU A 109 11.19 -15.06 2.12
C LEU A 109 11.96 -14.94 3.45
N ASP A 110 13.09 -14.22 3.47
CA ASP A 110 13.88 -13.98 4.68
C ASP A 110 13.08 -13.15 5.70
N ILE A 111 12.31 -12.17 5.25
CA ILE A 111 11.43 -11.36 6.09
C ILE A 111 10.27 -12.20 6.64
N LEU A 112 9.64 -13.01 5.78
CA LEU A 112 8.58 -13.93 6.20
C LEU A 112 9.08 -14.96 7.24
N LYS A 113 10.27 -15.54 7.03
CA LYS A 113 10.89 -16.45 8.01
C LYS A 113 11.14 -15.75 9.33
N SER A 114 11.70 -14.55 9.30
CA SER A 114 11.90 -13.75 10.50
C SER A 114 10.57 -13.43 11.21
N ALA A 115 9.49 -13.22 10.46
CA ALA A 115 8.15 -12.99 11.00
C ALA A 115 7.49 -14.27 11.57
N GLY A 116 8.14 -15.43 11.44
CA GLY A 116 7.68 -16.71 11.97
C GLY A 116 6.80 -17.49 11.02
N ALA A 117 6.95 -17.34 9.70
CA ALA A 117 6.15 -18.06 8.72
C ALA A 117 6.27 -19.59 8.81
N ASP A 118 7.39 -20.11 9.33
CA ASP A 118 7.59 -21.55 9.57
C ASP A 118 6.64 -22.12 10.64
N GLU A 119 6.20 -21.29 11.59
CA GLU A 119 5.38 -21.70 12.74
C GLU A 119 3.95 -21.08 12.69
N ALA A 120 3.75 -20.08 11.85
CA ALA A 120 2.46 -19.44 11.69
C ALA A 120 1.43 -20.40 11.09
N LYS A 121 0.18 -20.21 11.46
CA LYS A 121 -0.95 -20.98 10.94
C LYS A 121 -1.55 -20.33 9.70
N VAL A 122 -1.62 -19.00 9.71
CA VAL A 122 -2.31 -18.22 8.69
C VAL A 122 -1.49 -17.02 8.26
N LEU A 123 -1.37 -16.83 6.97
CA LEU A 123 -0.88 -15.61 6.33
C LEU A 123 -2.05 -14.89 5.66
N ILE A 124 -2.26 -13.64 6.01
CA ILE A 124 -3.27 -12.78 5.38
C ILE A 124 -2.57 -11.83 4.42
N ALA A 125 -2.69 -12.10 3.13
CA ALA A 125 -2.16 -11.23 2.08
C ALA A 125 -3.12 -10.06 1.84
N ALA A 126 -2.75 -8.89 2.34
CA ALA A 126 -3.55 -7.67 2.32
C ALA A 126 -2.90 -6.53 1.54
N ILE A 127 -1.97 -6.86 0.65
CA ILE A 127 -1.27 -5.90 -0.20
C ILE A 127 -2.25 -5.39 -1.28
N ASP A 128 -2.15 -4.10 -1.59
CA ASP A 128 -3.12 -3.48 -2.51
C ASP A 128 -2.89 -3.83 -4.00
N SER A 129 -1.74 -4.41 -4.39
CA SER A 129 -1.49 -4.89 -5.74
C SER A 129 -1.86 -6.37 -5.87
N PRO A 130 -2.78 -6.73 -6.79
CA PRO A 130 -3.11 -8.12 -7.10
C PRO A 130 -1.89 -8.93 -7.57
N GLU A 131 -1.03 -8.32 -8.39
CA GLU A 131 0.17 -8.95 -8.95
C GLU A 131 1.16 -9.33 -7.83
N ILE A 132 1.37 -8.42 -6.88
CA ILE A 132 2.25 -8.67 -5.73
C ILE A 132 1.66 -9.76 -4.82
N ASN A 133 0.34 -9.78 -4.64
CA ASN A 133 -0.31 -10.84 -3.88
C ASN A 133 -0.12 -12.22 -4.54
N LEU A 134 -0.27 -12.32 -5.87
CA LEU A 134 -0.03 -13.57 -6.60
C LEU A 134 1.43 -14.03 -6.46
N GLU A 135 2.39 -13.12 -6.59
CA GLU A 135 3.81 -13.41 -6.39
C GLU A 135 4.10 -13.92 -4.98
N LEU A 136 3.53 -13.25 -3.97
CA LEU A 136 3.64 -13.65 -2.57
C LEU A 136 3.09 -15.06 -2.35
N ILE A 137 1.89 -15.35 -2.87
CA ILE A 137 1.24 -16.65 -2.74
C ILE A 137 2.08 -17.76 -3.36
N ASP A 138 2.58 -17.55 -4.59
CA ASP A 138 3.43 -18.55 -5.28
C ASP A 138 4.69 -18.86 -4.47
N ARG A 139 5.34 -17.86 -3.91
CA ARG A 139 6.52 -18.04 -3.06
C ARG A 139 6.20 -18.75 -1.76
N VAL A 140 5.14 -18.32 -1.08
CA VAL A 140 4.72 -18.87 0.22
C VAL A 140 4.35 -20.35 0.08
N ARG A 141 3.62 -20.74 -0.96
CA ARG A 141 3.25 -22.13 -1.18
C ARG A 141 4.43 -23.05 -1.41
N LYS A 142 5.48 -22.56 -2.06
CA LYS A 142 6.70 -23.33 -2.32
C LYS A 142 7.52 -23.54 -1.06
N GLU A 143 7.65 -22.49 -0.24
CA GLU A 143 8.53 -22.51 0.94
C GLU A 143 7.80 -22.95 2.22
N PHE A 144 6.52 -22.56 2.36
CA PHE A 144 5.72 -22.81 3.56
C PHE A 144 4.43 -23.56 3.25
N PRO A 145 4.51 -24.83 2.81
CA PRO A 145 3.33 -25.57 2.33
C PRO A 145 2.26 -25.85 3.39
N LYS A 146 2.60 -25.66 4.66
CA LYS A 146 1.66 -25.80 5.80
C LYS A 146 0.96 -24.52 6.17
N LEU A 147 1.43 -23.39 5.68
CA LEU A 147 0.91 -22.07 5.99
C LEU A 147 -0.38 -21.83 5.18
N GLU A 148 -1.49 -21.67 5.86
CA GLU A 148 -2.75 -21.33 5.22
C GLU A 148 -2.71 -19.88 4.72
N VAL A 149 -3.10 -19.64 3.48
CA VAL A 149 -3.06 -18.31 2.89
C VAL A 149 -4.47 -17.82 2.67
N MET A 150 -4.77 -16.66 3.25
CA MET A 150 -5.97 -15.89 2.98
C MET A 150 -5.61 -14.63 2.20
N VAL A 151 -6.35 -14.33 1.16
CA VAL A 151 -6.08 -13.15 0.34
C VAL A 151 -7.37 -12.41 -0.01
N ARG A 152 -7.25 -11.10 -0.16
CA ARG A 152 -8.37 -10.26 -0.59
C ARG A 152 -8.41 -10.20 -2.11
N ALA A 153 -9.50 -10.63 -2.73
CA ALA A 153 -9.83 -10.29 -4.09
C ALA A 153 -10.47 -8.90 -4.17
N LYS A 154 -10.04 -8.07 -5.10
CA LYS A 154 -10.65 -6.74 -5.37
C LYS A 154 -11.77 -6.82 -6.40
N SER A 155 -11.71 -7.82 -7.26
CA SER A 155 -12.67 -8.05 -8.33
C SER A 155 -12.98 -9.54 -8.50
N ARG A 156 -13.97 -9.86 -9.33
CA ARG A 156 -14.25 -11.26 -9.69
C ARG A 156 -13.12 -11.89 -10.50
N LEU A 157 -12.45 -11.12 -11.35
CA LEU A 157 -11.31 -11.59 -12.13
C LEU A 157 -10.16 -11.96 -11.20
N ASP A 158 -9.78 -11.07 -10.29
CA ASP A 158 -8.77 -11.36 -9.26
C ASP A 158 -9.12 -12.63 -8.48
N ALA A 159 -10.40 -12.84 -8.14
CA ALA A 159 -10.83 -14.03 -7.41
C ALA A 159 -10.59 -15.31 -8.20
N TYR A 160 -10.78 -15.31 -9.53
CA TYR A 160 -10.49 -16.46 -10.37
C TYR A 160 -8.98 -16.70 -10.46
N ASP A 161 -8.18 -15.65 -10.67
CA ASP A 161 -6.71 -15.77 -10.72
C ASP A 161 -6.15 -16.32 -9.40
N LEU A 162 -6.70 -15.89 -8.27
CA LEU A 162 -6.34 -16.38 -6.94
C LEU A 162 -6.76 -17.84 -6.72
N LEU A 163 -7.96 -18.23 -7.17
CA LEU A 163 -8.42 -19.61 -7.12
C LEU A 163 -7.55 -20.52 -7.99
N ASP A 164 -7.14 -20.08 -9.18
CA ASP A 164 -6.24 -20.80 -10.07
C ASP A 164 -4.83 -20.93 -9.47
N ALA A 165 -4.38 -19.91 -8.73
CA ALA A 165 -3.17 -19.98 -7.89
C ALA A 165 -3.33 -20.89 -6.67
N GLY A 166 -4.56 -21.39 -6.44
CA GLY A 166 -4.90 -22.41 -5.47
C GLY A 166 -5.16 -21.87 -4.04
N VAL A 167 -5.60 -20.61 -3.89
CA VAL A 167 -6.00 -20.02 -2.59
C VAL A 167 -7.44 -20.31 -2.29
#